data_a5b23bc9ca8619775bda487512c417d6
#
_entry.id   a5b23bc9ca8619775bda487512c417d6
#
_cell.length_a   1.000
_cell.length_b   1.000
_cell.length_c   1.000
_cell.angle_alpha   90.00
_cell.angle_beta   90.00
_cell.angle_gamma   90.00
#
_symmetry.space_group_name_H-M   'P 1'
#
loop_
_entity.id
_entity.type
_entity.pdbx_description
1 polymer ?
#
loop_
_entity_poly.entity_id
_entity_poly.type
_entity_poly.pdbx_seq_one_letter_code
_entity_poly.pdbx_strand_id
1 'polypeptide(L)'
;CLGCAKLVIFCNAPDDNPFMAGAFHGVTEADAIINVGVSGPGVVKTALQSVRGADFETLCETIKKTAFKITRVGQLVAKEASARLGIPFGIIDLSLAPTPAVGDSVAEILEEIGLERAGAPGQRLPLLC
;
A
#
# COMPACT_ATOMS: atom_id res chain seq x y z
N CYS A 1 9.30 18.14 -9.10
CA CYS A 1 9.39 16.99 -10.02
C CYS A 1 8.63 15.80 -9.42
N LEU A 2 7.74 15.17 -10.17
CA LEU A 2 6.90 14.05 -9.72
C LEU A 2 7.74 12.85 -9.22
N GLY A 3 8.90 12.65 -9.79
CA GLY A 3 9.84 11.60 -9.37
C GLY A 3 10.39 11.81 -7.96
N CYS A 4 10.66 13.06 -7.58
CA CYS A 4 11.15 13.38 -6.23
C CYS A 4 10.08 13.15 -5.14
N ALA A 5 8.81 13.28 -5.50
CA ALA A 5 7.73 13.01 -4.56
C ALA A 5 7.53 11.50 -4.26
N LYS A 6 8.17 10.64 -5.06
CA LYS A 6 8.08 9.18 -4.92
C LYS A 6 9.33 8.54 -4.33
N LEU A 7 10.36 9.33 -4.07
CA LEU A 7 11.60 8.87 -3.45
C LEU A 7 11.78 9.58 -2.11
N VAL A 8 11.91 8.82 -1.06
CA VAL A 8 12.20 9.33 0.28
C VAL A 8 13.48 8.67 0.79
N ILE A 9 14.38 9.48 1.35
CA ILE A 9 15.60 9.00 1.99
C ILE A 9 15.52 9.39 3.46
N PHE A 10 15.56 8.40 4.32
CA PHE A 10 15.63 8.60 5.77
C PHE A 10 17.06 8.39 6.25
N CYS A 11 17.54 9.30 7.09
CA CYS A 11 18.79 9.16 7.79
C CYS A 11 18.52 9.01 9.28
N ASN A 12 19.23 8.12 9.94
CA ASN A 12 19.04 7.86 11.37
C ASN A 12 17.57 7.57 11.75
N ALA A 13 16.87 6.80 10.91
CA ALA A 13 15.50 6.43 11.18
C ALA A 13 15.44 5.63 12.50
N PRO A 14 14.53 5.97 13.43
CA PRO A 14 14.33 5.17 14.63
C PRO A 14 13.78 3.80 14.27
N ASP A 15 14.08 2.82 15.09
CA ASP A 15 13.49 1.50 15.00
C ASP A 15 11.96 1.61 15.07
N ASP A 16 11.29 0.80 14.28
CA ASP A 16 9.83 0.59 14.38
C ASP A 16 8.99 1.87 14.22
N ASN A 17 9.25 2.65 13.20
CA ASN A 17 8.44 3.83 12.89
C ASN A 17 7.16 3.42 12.12
N PRO A 18 5.96 3.42 12.72
CA PRO A 18 4.75 2.80 12.19
C PRO A 18 4.09 3.49 11.00
N PHE A 19 4.67 4.56 10.47
CA PHE A 19 4.00 5.39 9.46
C PHE A 19 4.56 5.30 8.04
N MET A 20 5.59 4.50 7.80
CA MET A 20 6.28 4.53 6.50
C MET A 20 6.87 3.18 6.12
N ALA A 21 6.91 2.89 4.82
CA ALA A 21 7.75 1.84 4.27
C ALA A 21 9.20 2.10 4.66
N GLY A 22 9.79 1.27 5.44
CA GLY A 22 11.09 1.51 6.06
C GLY A 22 11.04 1.60 7.57
N ALA A 23 9.83 1.57 8.12
CA ALA A 23 9.57 1.55 9.53
C ALA A 23 10.25 0.42 10.28
N PHE A 24 10.59 -0.63 9.58
CA PHE A 24 11.17 -1.83 10.18
C PHE A 24 12.67 -1.95 9.93
N HIS A 25 13.32 -0.89 9.51
CA HIS A 25 14.77 -0.87 9.43
C HIS A 25 15.34 -0.69 10.83
N GLY A 26 15.70 -1.80 11.44
CA GLY A 26 16.42 -1.82 12.73
C GLY A 26 17.92 -1.63 12.56
N VAL A 27 18.61 -1.52 13.68
CA VAL A 27 20.07 -1.28 13.79
C VAL A 27 20.92 -2.49 13.38
N THR A 28 20.33 -3.54 12.81
CA THR A 28 20.89 -4.86 12.95
C THR A 28 21.68 -5.42 11.78
N GLU A 29 21.51 -5.00 10.53
CA GLU A 29 22.07 -5.83 9.45
C GLU A 29 22.70 -5.08 8.27
N ALA A 30 22.36 -3.84 8.01
CA ALA A 30 22.93 -3.09 6.88
C ALA A 30 22.96 -1.59 7.15
N ASP A 31 24.01 -0.91 6.68
CA ASP A 31 24.12 0.55 6.78
C ASP A 31 23.04 1.28 5.95
N ALA A 32 22.48 0.62 4.96
CA ALA A 32 21.40 1.12 4.12
C ALA A 32 20.53 -0.02 3.61
N ILE A 33 19.23 0.25 3.43
CA ILE A 33 18.26 -0.70 2.89
C ILE A 33 17.26 0.01 1.97
N ILE A 34 16.79 -0.69 0.94
CA ILE A 34 15.74 -0.21 0.05
C ILE A 34 14.42 -0.88 0.43
N ASN A 35 13.42 -0.06 0.74
CA ASN A 35 12.04 -0.53 0.92
C ASN A 35 11.14 0.08 -0.14
N VAL A 36 10.06 -0.62 -0.50
CA VAL A 36 9.09 -0.16 -1.49
C VAL A 36 7.74 0.01 -0.82
N GLY A 37 7.23 1.24 -0.77
CA GLY A 37 5.87 1.54 -0.35
C GLY A 37 4.94 1.60 -1.57
N VAL A 38 3.76 1.03 -1.44
CA VAL A 38 2.74 1.08 -2.48
C VAL A 38 1.51 1.79 -1.96
N SER A 39 1.07 2.85 -2.67
CA SER A 39 -0.25 3.43 -2.43
C SER A 39 -1.30 2.49 -3.01
N GLY A 40 -1.91 1.70 -2.13
CA GLY A 40 -2.78 0.58 -2.50
C GLY A 40 -4.25 0.92 -2.77
N PRO A 41 -4.88 1.93 -2.10
CA PRO A 41 -6.33 2.11 -2.17
C PRO A 41 -6.87 2.30 -3.58
N GLY A 42 -6.24 3.15 -4.38
CA GLY A 42 -6.69 3.42 -5.74
C GLY A 42 -6.62 2.21 -6.67
N VAL A 43 -5.61 1.37 -6.51
CA VAL A 43 -5.45 0.12 -7.29
C VAL A 43 -6.53 -0.89 -6.92
N VAL A 44 -6.79 -1.06 -5.63
CA VAL A 44 -7.83 -1.97 -5.12
C VAL A 44 -9.20 -1.48 -5.56
N LYS A 45 -9.51 -0.19 -5.42
CA LYS A 45 -10.76 0.41 -5.88
C LYS A 45 -11.00 0.15 -7.37
N THR A 46 -10.02 0.43 -8.22
CA THR A 46 -10.12 0.20 -9.66
C THR A 46 -10.37 -1.28 -9.99
N ALA A 47 -9.72 -2.19 -9.26
CA ALA A 47 -9.95 -3.63 -9.45
C ALA A 47 -11.38 -4.03 -9.05
N LEU A 48 -11.92 -3.49 -7.95
CA LEU A 48 -13.28 -3.75 -7.50
C LEU A 48 -14.33 -3.18 -8.45
N GLN A 49 -14.08 -2.03 -9.05
CA GLN A 49 -14.98 -1.45 -10.06
C GLN A 49 -15.19 -2.36 -11.27
N SER A 50 -14.20 -3.17 -11.62
CA SER A 50 -14.32 -4.14 -12.73
C SER A 50 -15.24 -5.34 -12.41
N VAL A 51 -15.54 -5.57 -11.14
CA VAL A 51 -16.39 -6.65 -10.64
C VAL A 51 -17.58 -6.13 -9.81
N ARG A 52 -18.00 -4.90 -10.08
CA ARG A 52 -19.12 -4.26 -9.38
C ARG A 52 -20.39 -5.10 -9.50
N GLY A 53 -21.07 -5.34 -8.38
CA GLY A 53 -22.26 -6.17 -8.31
C GLY A 53 -22.01 -7.68 -8.24
N ALA A 54 -20.75 -8.11 -8.19
CA ALA A 54 -20.41 -9.50 -7.93
C ALA A 54 -20.70 -9.88 -6.47
N ASP A 55 -20.71 -11.19 -6.20
CA ASP A 55 -20.83 -11.72 -4.85
C ASP A 55 -19.60 -11.39 -3.98
N PHE A 56 -19.75 -11.54 -2.68
CA PHE A 56 -18.70 -11.20 -1.71
C PHE A 56 -17.44 -12.04 -1.90
N GLU A 57 -17.57 -13.30 -2.29
CA GLU A 57 -16.42 -14.19 -2.55
C GLU A 57 -15.59 -13.68 -3.73
N THR A 58 -16.23 -13.30 -4.81
CA THR A 58 -15.57 -12.69 -5.98
C THR A 58 -14.86 -11.39 -5.64
N LEU A 59 -15.47 -10.54 -4.79
CA LEU A 59 -14.84 -9.31 -4.30
C LEU A 59 -13.57 -9.61 -3.50
N CYS A 60 -13.64 -10.55 -2.56
CA CYS A 60 -12.48 -10.97 -1.75
C CYS A 60 -11.35 -11.55 -2.61
N GLU A 61 -11.67 -12.42 -3.56
CA GLU A 61 -10.68 -12.99 -4.47
C GLU A 61 -10.04 -11.92 -5.38
N THR A 62 -10.81 -10.91 -5.78
CA THR A 62 -10.30 -9.77 -6.57
C THR A 62 -9.30 -8.94 -5.76
N ILE A 63 -9.62 -8.63 -4.50
CA ILE A 63 -8.70 -7.93 -3.59
C ILE A 63 -7.41 -8.73 -3.41
N LYS A 64 -7.53 -10.01 -3.10
CA LYS A 64 -6.40 -10.92 -2.91
C LYS A 64 -5.49 -10.99 -4.15
N LYS A 65 -6.06 -11.21 -5.32
CA LYS A 65 -5.31 -11.23 -6.59
C LYS A 65 -4.62 -9.89 -6.88
N THR A 66 -5.28 -8.79 -6.54
CA THR A 66 -4.72 -7.44 -6.71
C THR A 66 -3.55 -7.22 -5.77
N ALA A 67 -3.65 -7.61 -4.50
CA ALA A 67 -2.54 -7.55 -3.54
C ALA A 67 -1.33 -8.35 -4.02
N PHE A 68 -1.53 -9.58 -4.52
CA PHE A 68 -0.44 -10.37 -5.10
C PHE A 68 0.23 -9.71 -6.31
N LYS A 69 -0.54 -9.09 -7.20
CA LYS A 69 0.02 -8.34 -8.33
C LYS A 69 0.88 -7.16 -7.87
N ILE A 70 0.38 -6.39 -6.91
CA ILE A 70 1.10 -5.24 -6.33
C ILE A 70 2.42 -5.71 -5.71
N THR A 71 2.39 -6.75 -4.89
CA THR A 71 3.59 -7.34 -4.28
C THR A 71 4.60 -7.76 -5.33
N ARG A 72 4.14 -8.41 -6.39
CA ARG A 72 5.02 -8.85 -7.47
C ARG A 72 5.71 -7.70 -8.19
N VAL A 73 4.97 -6.66 -8.52
CA VAL A 73 5.51 -5.45 -9.16
C VAL A 73 6.50 -4.74 -8.23
N GLY A 74 6.13 -4.56 -6.96
CA GLY A 74 7.03 -3.97 -5.96
C GLY A 74 8.34 -4.74 -5.83
N GLN A 75 8.28 -6.07 -5.82
CA GLN A 75 9.46 -6.93 -5.75
C GLN A 75 10.37 -6.79 -6.98
N LEU A 76 9.80 -6.67 -8.19
CA LEU A 76 10.56 -6.48 -9.40
C LEU A 76 11.31 -5.14 -9.39
N VAL A 77 10.63 -4.07 -9.01
CA VAL A 77 11.22 -2.73 -8.90
C VAL A 77 12.32 -2.71 -7.83
N ALA A 78 12.05 -3.29 -6.67
CA ALA A 78 13.01 -3.34 -5.56
C ALA A 78 14.28 -4.11 -5.93
N LYS A 79 14.16 -5.25 -6.58
CA LYS A 79 15.31 -6.04 -7.02
C LYS A 79 16.15 -5.31 -8.06
N GLU A 80 15.52 -4.62 -8.99
CA GLU A 80 16.23 -3.83 -10.00
C GLU A 80 16.95 -2.65 -9.35
N ALA A 81 16.31 -1.93 -8.43
CA ALA A 81 16.92 -0.84 -7.68
C ALA A 81 18.10 -1.35 -6.83
N SER A 82 17.91 -2.45 -6.12
CA SER A 82 18.97 -3.10 -5.33
C SER A 82 20.18 -3.47 -6.18
N ALA A 83 19.96 -4.07 -7.34
CA ALA A 83 21.03 -4.46 -8.25
C ALA A 83 21.80 -3.24 -8.79
N ARG A 84 21.12 -2.15 -9.12
CA ARG A 84 21.75 -0.92 -9.64
C ARG A 84 22.52 -0.13 -8.59
N LEU A 85 22.01 -0.09 -7.36
CA LEU A 85 22.58 0.74 -6.29
C LEU A 85 23.55 -0.03 -5.40
N GLY A 86 23.59 -1.35 -5.48
CA GLY A 86 24.38 -2.19 -4.59
C GLY A 86 23.88 -2.17 -3.13
N ILE A 87 22.62 -1.81 -2.90
CA ILE A 87 21.98 -1.72 -1.58
C ILE A 87 21.00 -2.86 -1.42
N PRO A 88 20.99 -3.59 -0.29
CA PRO A 88 20.07 -4.70 -0.10
C PRO A 88 18.61 -4.24 -0.12
N PHE A 89 17.74 -5.11 -0.64
CA PHE A 89 16.30 -4.94 -0.59
C PHE A 89 15.75 -5.49 0.73
N GLY A 90 14.88 -4.75 1.38
CA GLY A 90 14.20 -5.11 2.60
C GLY A 90 12.77 -5.59 2.38
N ILE A 91 11.81 -4.69 2.51
CA ILE A 91 10.38 -5.01 2.50
C ILE A 91 9.60 -4.29 1.41
N ILE A 92 8.41 -4.84 1.13
CA ILE A 92 7.35 -4.16 0.40
C ILE A 92 6.23 -3.87 1.39
N ASP A 93 5.92 -2.59 1.56
CA ASP A 93 4.78 -2.17 2.35
C ASP A 93 3.52 -2.13 1.48
N LEU A 94 2.55 -2.96 1.83
CA LEU A 94 1.23 -3.05 1.20
C LEU A 94 0.16 -2.35 2.04
N SER A 95 0.54 -1.51 2.98
CA SER A 95 -0.42 -0.74 3.73
C SER A 95 -1.31 0.06 2.76
N LEU A 96 -2.60 0.08 3.03
CA LEU A 96 -3.57 0.87 2.27
C LEU A 96 -3.51 2.34 2.72
N ALA A 97 -2.30 2.89 2.79
CA ALA A 97 -2.10 4.28 3.16
C ALA A 97 -2.75 5.20 2.12
N PRO A 98 -3.74 6.02 2.50
CA PRO A 98 -4.41 6.91 1.58
C PRO A 98 -3.52 8.07 1.18
N THR A 99 -3.75 8.61 -0.01
CA THR A 99 -3.20 9.90 -0.43
C THR A 99 -4.32 10.93 -0.59
N PRO A 100 -4.00 12.24 -0.69
CA PRO A 100 -5.02 13.25 -0.97
C PRO A 100 -5.64 13.16 -2.38
N ALA A 101 -5.16 12.26 -3.22
CA ALA A 101 -5.68 12.08 -4.56
C ALA A 101 -7.11 11.50 -4.52
N VAL A 102 -7.97 12.02 -5.38
CA VAL A 102 -9.33 11.51 -5.54
C VAL A 102 -9.26 10.05 -6.00
N GLY A 103 -9.98 9.19 -5.31
CA GLY A 103 -9.99 7.76 -5.62
C GLY A 103 -8.97 6.93 -4.84
N ASP A 104 -8.16 7.54 -3.97
CA ASP A 104 -7.11 6.86 -3.21
C ASP A 104 -7.43 6.85 -1.70
N SER A 105 -8.63 6.37 -1.36
CA SER A 105 -9.14 6.28 0.01
C SER A 105 -9.69 4.89 0.31
N VAL A 106 -9.43 4.40 1.53
CA VAL A 106 -10.03 3.16 2.04
C VAL A 106 -11.55 3.29 2.17
N ALA A 107 -12.06 4.48 2.49
CA ALA A 107 -13.50 4.75 2.54
C ALA A 107 -14.17 4.46 1.20
N GLU A 108 -13.54 4.86 0.09
CA GLU A 108 -14.06 4.59 -1.25
C GLU A 108 -14.00 3.11 -1.64
N ILE A 109 -13.04 2.34 -1.11
CA ILE A 109 -13.02 0.87 -1.26
C ILE A 109 -14.25 0.27 -0.58
N LEU A 110 -14.57 0.70 0.64
CA LEU A 110 -15.73 0.21 1.38
C LEU A 110 -17.04 0.54 0.68
N GLU A 111 -17.15 1.72 0.08
CA GLU A 111 -18.31 2.12 -0.74
C GLU A 111 -18.44 1.24 -1.99
N GLU A 112 -17.34 0.90 -2.66
CA GLU A 112 -17.37 -0.03 -3.81
C GLU A 112 -17.76 -1.46 -3.42
N ILE A 113 -17.50 -1.88 -2.18
CA ILE A 113 -17.92 -3.19 -1.64
C ILE A 113 -19.42 -3.23 -1.31
N GLY A 114 -20.08 -2.07 -1.19
CA GLY A 114 -21.52 -1.98 -0.97
C GLY A 114 -21.95 -1.19 0.26
N LEU A 115 -21.03 -0.49 0.94
CA LEU A 115 -21.42 0.50 1.93
C LEU A 115 -22.03 1.72 1.23
N GLU A 116 -23.17 2.21 1.73
CA GLU A 116 -23.87 3.34 1.12
C GLU A 116 -23.00 4.60 1.06
N ARG A 117 -22.39 4.97 2.18
CA ARG A 117 -21.45 6.08 2.30
C ARG A 117 -20.62 5.93 3.57
N ALA A 118 -19.31 5.96 3.46
CA ALA A 118 -18.43 5.91 4.61
C ALA A 118 -18.65 7.16 5.51
N GLY A 119 -18.87 6.92 6.80
CA GLY A 119 -19.14 7.98 7.78
C GLY A 119 -20.60 8.41 7.92
N ALA A 120 -21.54 7.75 7.25
CA ALA A 120 -22.97 8.01 7.45
C ALA A 120 -23.42 7.66 8.88
N PRO A 121 -24.44 8.39 9.44
CA PRO A 121 -24.95 8.10 10.77
C PRO A 121 -25.42 6.64 10.89
N GLY A 122 -25.03 5.98 11.98
CA GLY A 122 -25.38 4.58 12.24
C GLY A 122 -24.38 3.55 11.72
N GLN A 123 -23.44 3.93 10.89
CA GLN A 123 -22.33 3.07 10.54
C GLN A 123 -21.28 3.10 11.65
N ARG A 124 -21.12 1.98 12.34
CA ARG A 124 -19.90 1.75 13.11
C ARG A 124 -18.81 1.44 12.10
N LEU A 125 -18.04 2.45 11.72
CA LEU A 125 -16.76 2.20 11.07
C LEU A 125 -15.99 1.22 11.95
N PRO A 126 -15.55 0.08 11.44
CA PRO A 126 -14.45 -0.61 12.07
C PRO A 126 -13.21 0.26 11.87
N LEU A 127 -13.05 1.23 12.76
CA LEU A 127 -11.78 1.92 13.00
C LEU A 127 -10.90 0.89 13.67
N LEU A 128 -10.36 -0.01 12.88
CA LEU A 128 -9.35 -0.95 13.32
C LEU A 128 -8.48 -1.25 12.12
N CYS A 129 -7.44 -0.47 12.04
CA CYS A 129 -6.09 -0.92 11.70
C CYS A 129 -5.14 0.18 12.05
#